data_bd95e21ae3c3b2adbbb24e0fc8f95f40
#
_entry.id   bd95e21ae3c3b2adbbb24e0fc8f95f40
#
_cell.length_a   1.000
_cell.length_b   1.000
_cell.length_c   1.000
_cell.angle_alpha   90.00
_cell.angle_beta   90.00
_cell.angle_gamma   90.00
#
_symmetry.space_group_name_H-M   'P 1'
#
loop_
_entity.id
_entity.type
_entity.pdbx_description
1 polymer ?
#
loop_
_entity_poly.entity_id
_entity_poly.type
_entity_poly.pdbx_seq_one_letter_code
_entity_poly.pdbx_strand_id
1 'polypeptide(L)'
;SQITEYLHSVAEASTSAYPSLKPSDIEALDIEIPPLDIQRRISAILSSLDDKIDLLHRENATLEQMAETLFRQWFVVEVKEEWEEGKLGDLIEVKYGKDHKKLLDGKIPVIGSGGIMRYADTALYDKESVLIPRKGSLNNVMYMNEPFWTVDTMFYTEMRRHNIAKYVFHFMKSQDLANMNVGSAVPSMTTEVLNNIPIDIPPQEVFDRFENAVASLYNKKEQ
;
A
#
# COMPACT_ATOMS: atom_id res chain seq x y z
N SER A 1 -25.29 6.38 16.22
CA SER A 1 -26.42 7.31 16.11
C SER A 1 -27.69 6.66 16.66
N GLN A 2 -28.68 7.43 17.05
CA GLN A 2 -29.99 6.92 17.53
C GLN A 2 -30.64 5.93 16.54
N ILE A 3 -30.52 6.20 15.24
CA ILE A 3 -31.03 5.31 14.18
C ILE A 3 -30.29 3.96 14.20
N THR A 4 -28.97 3.96 14.38
CA THR A 4 -28.19 2.73 14.45
C THR A 4 -28.57 1.88 15.66
N GLU A 5 -28.77 2.49 16.82
CA GLU A 5 -29.21 1.81 18.05
C GLU A 5 -30.63 1.25 17.90
N TYR A 6 -31.53 2.03 17.30
CA TYR A 6 -32.90 1.58 16.99
C TYR A 6 -32.87 0.38 16.05
N LEU A 7 -32.15 0.43 14.92
CA LEU A 7 -32.06 -0.68 13.97
C LEU A 7 -31.41 -1.93 14.59
N HIS A 8 -30.42 -1.75 15.47
CA HIS A 8 -29.85 -2.86 16.24
C HIS A 8 -30.92 -3.53 17.13
N SER A 9 -31.71 -2.74 17.86
CA SER A 9 -32.79 -3.26 18.71
C SER A 9 -33.85 -4.00 17.91
N VAL A 10 -34.23 -3.50 16.73
CA VAL A 10 -35.19 -4.14 15.84
C VAL A 10 -34.63 -5.45 15.27
N ALA A 11 -33.36 -5.47 14.88
CA ALA A 11 -32.69 -6.66 14.37
C ALA A 11 -32.59 -7.76 15.44
N GLU A 12 -32.26 -7.41 16.68
CA GLU A 12 -32.19 -8.34 17.81
C GLU A 12 -33.58 -8.90 18.22
N ALA A 13 -34.62 -8.11 18.05
CA ALA A 13 -36.00 -8.54 18.32
C ALA A 13 -36.58 -9.45 17.19
N SER A 14 -35.84 -9.67 16.11
CA SER A 14 -36.29 -10.54 15.02
C SER A 14 -36.39 -12.01 15.48
N THR A 15 -37.39 -12.73 14.99
CA THR A 15 -37.59 -14.15 15.34
C THR A 15 -36.72 -15.12 14.54
N SER A 16 -35.75 -14.60 13.76
CA SER A 16 -34.80 -15.41 13.00
C SER A 16 -33.63 -15.88 13.85
N ALA A 17 -32.95 -16.96 13.44
CA ALA A 17 -31.77 -17.51 14.16
C ALA A 17 -30.58 -16.53 14.21
N TYR A 18 -30.59 -15.50 13.38
CA TYR A 18 -29.61 -14.41 13.38
C TYR A 18 -30.35 -13.06 13.38
N PRO A 19 -29.78 -11.99 13.99
CA PRO A 19 -30.33 -10.66 13.92
C PRO A 19 -30.54 -10.23 12.45
N SER A 20 -31.76 -9.84 12.09
CA SER A 20 -32.09 -9.48 10.70
C SER A 20 -33.06 -8.32 10.65
N LEU A 21 -32.92 -7.47 9.61
CA LEU A 21 -33.80 -6.37 9.29
C LEU A 21 -34.63 -6.70 8.05
N LYS A 22 -35.90 -6.34 8.06
CA LYS A 22 -36.75 -6.38 6.88
C LYS A 22 -36.74 -5.03 6.17
N PRO A 23 -36.97 -4.97 4.84
CA PRO A 23 -37.10 -3.69 4.14
C PRO A 23 -38.12 -2.74 4.80
N SER A 24 -39.24 -3.29 5.29
CA SER A 24 -40.28 -2.52 6.01
C SER A 24 -39.79 -1.83 7.29
N ASP A 25 -38.76 -2.39 7.95
CA ASP A 25 -38.21 -1.79 9.18
C ASP A 25 -37.39 -0.54 8.85
N ILE A 26 -36.81 -0.50 7.64
CA ILE A 26 -36.08 0.66 7.12
C ILE A 26 -37.08 1.70 6.56
N GLU A 27 -38.10 1.27 5.85
CA GLU A 27 -39.16 2.15 5.30
C GLU A 27 -39.96 2.84 6.38
N ALA A 28 -40.10 2.24 7.56
CA ALA A 28 -40.80 2.81 8.73
C ALA A 28 -39.97 3.83 9.54
N LEU A 29 -38.71 4.11 9.14
CA LEU A 29 -37.90 5.09 9.84
C LEU A 29 -38.33 6.53 9.56
N ASP A 30 -38.70 7.25 10.61
CA ASP A 30 -38.84 8.70 10.53
C ASP A 30 -37.47 9.36 10.61
N ILE A 31 -37.10 10.10 9.55
CA ILE A 31 -35.86 10.86 9.48
C ILE A 31 -36.16 12.36 9.32
N GLU A 32 -35.53 13.20 10.13
CA GLU A 32 -35.58 14.63 9.93
C GLU A 32 -34.71 15.04 8.74
N ILE A 33 -35.36 15.63 7.73
CA ILE A 33 -34.68 16.12 6.53
C ILE A 33 -34.63 17.64 6.58
N PRO A 34 -33.43 18.24 6.47
CA PRO A 34 -33.32 19.70 6.46
C PRO A 34 -33.99 20.31 5.20
N PRO A 35 -34.33 21.61 5.20
CA PRO A 35 -34.82 22.29 4.00
C PRO A 35 -33.93 22.07 2.76
N LEU A 36 -34.52 22.12 1.57
CA LEU A 36 -33.84 21.76 0.31
C LEU A 36 -32.59 22.62 0.03
N ASP A 37 -32.60 23.90 0.40
CA ASP A 37 -31.46 24.79 0.26
C ASP A 37 -30.28 24.36 1.16
N ILE A 38 -30.56 23.87 2.36
CA ILE A 38 -29.56 23.32 3.29
C ILE A 38 -29.03 21.98 2.74
N GLN A 39 -29.89 21.09 2.23
CA GLN A 39 -29.48 19.85 1.59
C GLN A 39 -28.52 20.13 0.42
N ARG A 40 -28.83 21.09 -0.44
CA ARG A 40 -27.97 21.49 -1.58
C ARG A 40 -26.60 22.02 -1.11
N ARG A 41 -26.56 22.80 -0.03
CA ARG A 41 -25.28 23.30 0.53
C ARG A 41 -24.43 22.16 1.10
N ILE A 42 -25.05 21.24 1.84
CA ILE A 42 -24.36 20.06 2.37
C ILE A 42 -23.83 19.21 1.21
N SER A 43 -24.66 18.92 0.22
CA SER A 43 -24.25 18.14 -0.95
C SER A 43 -23.10 18.81 -1.71
N ALA A 44 -23.16 20.13 -1.93
CA ALA A 44 -22.09 20.85 -2.63
C ALA A 44 -20.76 20.78 -1.88
N ILE A 45 -20.76 20.88 -0.54
CA ILE A 45 -19.55 20.76 0.28
C ILE A 45 -18.98 19.33 0.19
N LEU A 46 -19.82 18.31 0.41
CA LEU A 46 -19.39 16.92 0.35
C LEU A 46 -18.86 16.54 -1.05
N SER A 47 -19.58 16.92 -2.10
CA SER A 47 -19.12 16.67 -3.48
C SER A 47 -17.78 17.35 -3.77
N SER A 48 -17.54 18.57 -3.25
CA SER A 48 -16.25 19.24 -3.45
C SER A 48 -15.09 18.52 -2.76
N LEU A 49 -15.33 17.83 -1.64
CA LEU A 49 -14.35 16.99 -0.97
C LEU A 49 -14.09 15.70 -1.76
N ASP A 50 -15.13 15.05 -2.24
CA ASP A 50 -15.04 13.85 -3.08
C ASP A 50 -14.28 14.16 -4.38
N ASP A 51 -14.62 15.26 -5.06
CA ASP A 51 -13.92 15.72 -6.26
C ASP A 51 -12.42 15.96 -5.99
N LYS A 52 -12.08 16.54 -4.83
CA LYS A 52 -10.69 16.76 -4.43
C LYS A 52 -9.96 15.45 -4.17
N ILE A 53 -10.60 14.49 -3.51
CA ILE A 53 -10.05 13.15 -3.27
C ILE A 53 -9.76 12.45 -4.61
N ASP A 54 -10.71 12.46 -5.52
CA ASP A 54 -10.55 11.85 -6.85
C ASP A 54 -9.45 12.53 -7.67
N LEU A 55 -9.32 13.86 -7.56
CA LEU A 55 -8.24 14.59 -8.21
C LEU A 55 -6.87 14.16 -7.67
N LEU A 56 -6.72 14.07 -6.35
CA LEU A 56 -5.48 13.64 -5.69
C LEU A 56 -5.12 12.20 -6.05
N HIS A 57 -6.10 11.29 -6.12
CA HIS A 57 -5.86 9.91 -6.56
C HIS A 57 -5.33 9.86 -8.01
N ARG A 58 -5.93 10.63 -8.92
CA ARG A 58 -5.47 10.71 -10.33
C ARG A 58 -4.10 11.34 -10.45
N GLU A 59 -3.81 12.39 -9.67
CA GLU A 59 -2.49 13.02 -9.62
C GLU A 59 -1.43 12.04 -9.13
N ASN A 60 -1.67 11.33 -8.04
CA ASN A 60 -0.77 10.32 -7.50
C ASN A 60 -0.50 9.18 -8.48
N ALA A 61 -1.53 8.68 -9.17
CA ALA A 61 -1.37 7.67 -10.21
C ALA A 61 -0.51 8.17 -11.37
N THR A 62 -0.68 9.43 -11.79
CA THR A 62 0.12 10.05 -12.85
C THR A 62 1.59 10.19 -12.44
N LEU A 63 1.86 10.67 -11.21
CA LEU A 63 3.22 10.80 -10.69
C LEU A 63 3.93 9.43 -10.62
N GLU A 64 3.21 8.39 -10.22
CA GLU A 64 3.74 7.02 -10.18
C GLU A 64 4.04 6.49 -11.59
N GLN A 65 3.17 6.72 -12.56
CA GLN A 65 3.40 6.35 -13.97
C GLN A 65 4.61 7.10 -14.58
N MET A 66 4.82 8.37 -14.22
CA MET A 66 5.99 9.11 -14.65
C MET A 66 7.28 8.50 -14.09
N ALA A 67 7.32 8.16 -12.82
CA ALA A 67 8.47 7.51 -12.19
C ALA A 67 8.73 6.10 -12.79
N GLU A 68 7.67 5.33 -13.04
CA GLU A 68 7.77 4.03 -13.73
C GLU A 68 8.32 4.18 -15.16
N THR A 69 7.88 5.20 -15.90
CA THR A 69 8.38 5.48 -17.26
C THR A 69 9.87 5.79 -17.25
N LEU A 70 10.33 6.62 -16.30
CA LEU A 70 11.76 6.90 -16.12
C LEU A 70 12.54 5.64 -15.75
N PHE A 71 12.01 4.81 -14.85
CA PHE A 71 12.62 3.53 -14.49
C PHE A 71 12.78 2.63 -15.73
N ARG A 72 11.70 2.43 -16.50
CA ARG A 72 11.74 1.60 -17.70
C ARG A 72 12.73 2.13 -18.73
N GLN A 73 12.76 3.44 -18.95
CA GLN A 73 13.70 4.05 -19.90
C GLN A 73 15.15 3.77 -19.48
N TRP A 74 15.50 4.01 -18.24
CA TRP A 74 16.89 3.95 -17.76
C TRP A 74 17.38 2.52 -17.50
N PHE A 75 16.51 1.63 -16.99
CA PHE A 75 16.91 0.31 -16.47
C PHE A 75 16.35 -0.88 -17.26
N VAL A 76 15.57 -0.62 -18.31
CA VAL A 76 15.07 -1.68 -19.20
C VAL A 76 15.44 -1.41 -20.66
N VAL A 77 15.32 -0.15 -21.11
CA VAL A 77 15.59 0.23 -22.52
C VAL A 77 17.06 0.62 -22.71
N GLU A 78 17.63 1.41 -21.79
CA GLU A 78 19.00 1.94 -21.87
C GLU A 78 20.00 1.12 -21.02
N VAL A 79 19.70 -0.15 -20.78
CA VAL A 79 20.63 -1.07 -20.09
C VAL A 79 21.96 -1.12 -20.84
N LYS A 80 23.06 -1.01 -20.10
CA LYS A 80 24.41 -1.07 -20.67
C LYS A 80 25.03 -2.44 -20.40
N GLU A 81 25.69 -2.98 -21.41
CA GLU A 81 26.40 -4.27 -21.34
C GLU A 81 27.49 -4.31 -20.24
N GLU A 82 27.98 -3.14 -19.80
CA GLU A 82 29.00 -3.00 -18.75
C GLU A 82 28.46 -3.07 -17.31
N TRP A 83 27.11 -3.16 -17.14
CA TRP A 83 26.52 -3.28 -15.81
C TRP A 83 26.75 -4.68 -15.25
N GLU A 84 26.93 -4.76 -13.94
CA GLU A 84 27.14 -6.02 -13.24
C GLU A 84 25.86 -6.84 -13.19
N GLU A 85 25.91 -8.07 -13.67
CA GLU A 85 24.84 -9.03 -13.44
C GLU A 85 24.90 -9.53 -11.99
N GLY A 86 23.82 -9.36 -11.24
CA GLY A 86 23.74 -9.72 -9.84
C GLY A 86 22.39 -10.30 -9.46
N LYS A 87 22.14 -10.35 -8.17
CA LYS A 87 20.89 -10.82 -7.59
C LYS A 87 20.29 -9.74 -6.70
N LEU A 88 18.98 -9.76 -6.54
CA LEU A 88 18.28 -8.82 -5.66
C LEU A 88 18.87 -8.81 -4.24
N GLY A 89 19.27 -9.97 -3.70
CA GLY A 89 19.95 -10.10 -2.41
C GLY A 89 21.28 -9.35 -2.28
N ASP A 90 21.92 -8.97 -3.40
CA ASP A 90 23.13 -8.15 -3.39
C ASP A 90 22.83 -6.68 -3.08
N LEU A 91 21.59 -6.23 -3.35
CA LEU A 91 21.13 -4.86 -3.13
C LEU A 91 20.35 -4.68 -1.83
N ILE A 92 19.65 -5.72 -1.36
CA ILE A 92 18.78 -5.65 -0.19
C ILE A 92 19.01 -6.79 0.81
N GLU A 93 18.56 -6.58 2.02
CA GLU A 93 18.33 -7.64 3.00
C GLU A 93 16.84 -7.77 3.28
N VAL A 94 16.27 -8.96 3.01
CA VAL A 94 14.83 -9.23 3.22
C VAL A 94 14.59 -9.63 4.66
N LYS A 95 13.71 -8.90 5.35
CA LYS A 95 13.32 -9.12 6.75
C LYS A 95 11.85 -9.52 6.83
N TYR A 96 11.52 -10.28 7.87
CA TYR A 96 10.14 -10.67 8.16
C TYR A 96 9.43 -9.59 8.97
N GLY A 97 8.18 -9.31 8.60
CA GLY A 97 7.26 -8.60 9.48
C GLY A 97 6.96 -9.37 10.77
N LYS A 98 6.35 -8.70 11.75
CA LYS A 98 6.10 -9.26 13.09
C LYS A 98 4.65 -9.13 13.50
N ASP A 99 4.22 -9.96 14.45
CA ASP A 99 2.89 -9.87 15.06
C ASP A 99 2.68 -8.48 15.69
N HIS A 100 1.53 -7.88 15.41
CA HIS A 100 1.16 -6.52 15.83
C HIS A 100 0.12 -6.48 16.97
N LYS A 101 -0.38 -7.64 17.41
CA LYS A 101 -1.54 -7.71 18.33
C LYS A 101 -1.27 -7.11 19.70
N LYS A 102 -0.01 -7.06 20.12
CA LYS A 102 0.39 -6.51 21.43
C LYS A 102 0.72 -5.01 21.39
N LEU A 103 0.75 -4.40 20.21
CA LEU A 103 1.01 -2.97 20.08
C LEU A 103 -0.20 -2.16 20.54
N LEU A 104 0.05 -1.04 21.18
CA LEU A 104 -0.97 -0.07 21.54
C LEU A 104 -1.40 0.76 20.31
N ASP A 105 -2.53 1.45 20.41
CA ASP A 105 -2.96 2.36 19.35
C ASP A 105 -2.06 3.60 19.30
N GLY A 106 -1.78 4.08 18.09
CA GLY A 106 -0.87 5.19 17.87
C GLY A 106 -1.01 5.80 16.48
N LYS A 107 0.12 6.28 15.92
CA LYS A 107 0.16 6.97 14.61
C LYS A 107 0.98 6.25 13.55
N ILE A 108 1.71 5.20 13.92
CA ILE A 108 2.56 4.43 13.01
C ILE A 108 1.69 3.45 12.23
N PRO A 109 1.69 3.47 10.88
CA PRO A 109 0.89 2.55 10.09
C PRO A 109 1.34 1.11 10.27
N VAL A 110 0.39 0.21 10.51
CA VAL A 110 0.57 -1.24 10.52
C VAL A 110 0.08 -1.78 9.18
N ILE A 111 0.98 -2.37 8.41
CA ILE A 111 0.78 -2.70 7.00
C ILE A 111 0.73 -4.21 6.81
N GLY A 112 -0.32 -4.67 6.13
CA GLY A 112 -0.48 -6.03 5.63
C GLY A 112 -0.49 -6.07 4.10
N SER A 113 -0.68 -7.24 3.51
CA SER A 113 -0.68 -7.43 2.04
C SER A 113 -1.80 -6.67 1.31
N GLY A 114 -2.84 -6.25 2.01
CA GLY A 114 -3.93 -5.40 1.47
C GLY A 114 -3.74 -3.90 1.72
N GLY A 115 -2.67 -3.47 2.38
CA GLY A 115 -2.43 -2.06 2.75
C GLY A 115 -2.47 -1.83 4.26
N ILE A 116 -2.78 -0.59 4.68
CA ILE A 116 -2.84 -0.20 6.10
C ILE A 116 -4.02 -0.89 6.78
N MET A 117 -3.74 -1.61 7.87
CA MET A 117 -4.73 -2.34 8.67
C MET A 117 -5.20 -1.54 9.89
N ARG A 118 -4.28 -0.86 10.56
CA ARG A 118 -4.49 0.00 11.74
C ARG A 118 -3.27 0.90 11.96
N TYR A 119 -3.31 1.67 13.04
CA TYR A 119 -2.15 2.45 13.48
C TYR A 119 -1.70 1.98 14.88
N ALA A 120 -0.39 1.98 15.12
CA ALA A 120 0.23 1.55 16.38
C ALA A 120 1.16 2.64 16.94
N ASP A 121 1.60 2.43 18.18
CA ASP A 121 2.47 3.35 18.92
C ASP A 121 3.97 3.12 18.61
N THR A 122 4.32 2.02 18.00
CA THR A 122 5.72 1.58 17.80
C THR A 122 5.98 1.24 16.34
N ALA A 123 7.14 1.67 15.81
CA ALA A 123 7.64 1.27 14.50
C ALA A 123 8.47 -0.01 14.57
N LEU A 124 8.38 -0.84 13.54
CA LEU A 124 9.28 -1.96 13.31
C LEU A 124 10.56 -1.49 12.60
N TYR A 125 10.42 -0.52 11.70
CA TYR A 125 11.48 0.05 10.90
C TYR A 125 11.16 1.52 10.57
N ASP A 126 12.21 2.36 10.47
CA ASP A 126 12.08 3.83 10.37
C ASP A 126 12.88 4.45 9.22
N LYS A 127 13.31 3.62 8.25
CA LYS A 127 14.03 4.07 7.05
C LYS A 127 13.28 3.68 5.79
N GLU A 128 13.74 4.17 4.64
CA GLU A 128 13.22 3.75 3.35
C GLU A 128 13.24 2.22 3.19
N SER A 129 12.14 1.68 2.73
CA SER A 129 11.96 0.25 2.56
C SER A 129 10.98 -0.07 1.43
N VAL A 130 11.15 -1.23 0.83
CA VAL A 130 10.18 -1.84 -0.07
C VAL A 130 9.50 -2.97 0.66
N LEU A 131 8.18 -2.89 0.78
CA LEU A 131 7.36 -3.91 1.40
C LEU A 131 6.89 -4.89 0.34
N ILE A 132 7.17 -6.17 0.55
CA ILE A 132 6.88 -7.24 -0.40
C ILE A 132 5.92 -8.23 0.28
N PRO A 133 4.74 -8.51 -0.30
CA PRO A 133 3.85 -9.50 0.24
C PRO A 133 4.48 -10.90 0.30
N ARG A 134 4.40 -11.51 1.45
CA ARG A 134 4.79 -12.91 1.67
C ARG A 134 3.64 -13.86 1.39
N LYS A 135 2.40 -13.42 1.66
CA LYS A 135 1.16 -14.18 1.44
C LYS A 135 0.05 -13.25 0.97
N GLY A 136 -0.94 -13.80 0.28
CA GLY A 136 -2.09 -13.04 -0.21
C GLY A 136 -1.82 -12.37 -1.56
N SER A 137 -2.02 -11.06 -1.65
CA SER A 137 -1.88 -10.29 -2.91
C SER A 137 -0.40 -10.03 -3.23
N LEU A 138 0.31 -11.02 -3.77
CA LEU A 138 1.77 -11.00 -3.95
C LEU A 138 2.28 -9.82 -4.80
N ASN A 139 1.50 -9.33 -5.76
CA ASN A 139 1.89 -8.20 -6.61
C ASN A 139 1.68 -6.82 -5.95
N ASN A 140 1.14 -6.76 -4.71
CA ASN A 140 0.94 -5.50 -4.00
C ASN A 140 2.22 -5.05 -3.28
N VAL A 141 3.25 -4.73 -4.06
CA VAL A 141 4.52 -4.16 -3.56
C VAL A 141 4.31 -2.70 -3.19
N MET A 142 4.82 -2.27 -2.04
CA MET A 142 4.67 -0.90 -1.54
C MET A 142 6.03 -0.28 -1.21
N TYR A 143 6.15 1.02 -1.45
CA TYR A 143 7.30 1.81 -1.03
C TYR A 143 6.95 2.58 0.25
N MET A 144 7.86 2.58 1.21
CA MET A 144 7.73 3.31 2.47
C MET A 144 9.00 4.11 2.74
N ASN A 145 8.82 5.37 3.13
CA ASN A 145 9.89 6.29 3.55
C ASN A 145 9.63 6.90 4.93
N GLU A 146 8.56 6.48 5.59
CA GLU A 146 8.17 6.86 6.95
C GLU A 146 8.25 5.66 7.89
N PRO A 147 8.33 5.87 9.22
CA PRO A 147 8.26 4.79 10.19
C PRO A 147 7.00 3.94 10.01
N PHE A 148 7.16 2.61 9.99
CA PHE A 148 6.06 1.68 9.81
C PHE A 148 6.22 0.42 10.66
N TRP A 149 5.13 -0.32 10.80
CA TRP A 149 5.12 -1.71 11.22
C TRP A 149 4.56 -2.56 10.10
N THR A 150 5.13 -3.74 9.87
CA THR A 150 4.55 -4.70 8.93
C THR A 150 4.32 -6.05 9.59
N VAL A 151 3.20 -6.69 9.22
CA VAL A 151 2.76 -7.96 9.82
C VAL A 151 3.49 -9.16 9.19
N ASP A 152 3.34 -10.34 9.79
CA ASP A 152 4.02 -11.58 9.40
C ASP A 152 3.68 -12.10 7.99
N THR A 153 2.63 -11.56 7.35
CA THR A 153 2.29 -11.83 5.94
C THR A 153 3.04 -10.93 4.95
N MET A 154 3.93 -10.09 5.45
CA MET A 154 4.77 -9.18 4.66
C MET A 154 6.25 -9.41 4.94
N PHE A 155 7.06 -9.08 3.95
CA PHE A 155 8.47 -8.75 4.12
C PHE A 155 8.66 -7.25 4.08
N TYR A 156 9.72 -6.76 4.72
CA TYR A 156 10.29 -5.44 4.48
C TYR A 156 11.76 -5.58 4.11
N THR A 157 12.34 -4.57 3.51
CA THR A 157 13.71 -4.62 2.98
C THR A 157 14.58 -3.56 3.64
N GLU A 158 15.80 -3.94 3.98
CA GLU A 158 16.87 -3.02 4.35
C GLU A 158 17.79 -2.84 3.15
N MET A 159 18.03 -1.59 2.75
CA MET A 159 18.87 -1.28 1.59
C MET A 159 20.35 -1.42 1.93
N ARG A 160 21.12 -2.10 1.08
CA ARG A 160 22.57 -2.28 1.25
C ARG A 160 23.38 -1.10 0.69
N ARG A 161 22.78 -0.26 -0.15
CA ARG A 161 23.36 0.95 -0.74
C ARG A 161 22.41 2.11 -0.54
N HIS A 162 22.91 3.34 -0.55
CA HIS A 162 22.05 4.52 -0.53
C HIS A 162 21.38 4.75 -1.89
N ASN A 163 20.27 5.48 -1.89
CA ASN A 163 19.55 5.92 -3.10
C ASN A 163 19.11 4.78 -4.04
N ILE A 164 18.84 3.58 -3.51
CA ILE A 164 18.37 2.45 -4.32
C ILE A 164 16.93 2.04 -4.03
N ALA A 165 16.29 2.57 -2.99
CA ALA A 165 14.98 2.09 -2.56
C ALA A 165 13.90 2.26 -3.64
N LYS A 166 13.87 3.38 -4.35
CA LYS A 166 12.93 3.63 -5.45
C LYS A 166 13.23 2.77 -6.68
N TYR A 167 14.52 2.53 -6.98
CA TYR A 167 14.91 1.57 -8.01
C TYR A 167 14.40 0.16 -7.68
N VAL A 168 14.67 -0.32 -6.47
CA VAL A 168 14.21 -1.64 -6.00
C VAL A 168 12.69 -1.71 -6.02
N PHE A 169 11.98 -0.65 -5.62
CA PHE A 169 10.52 -0.60 -5.67
C PHE A 169 9.98 -0.79 -7.10
N HIS A 170 10.46 -0.01 -8.07
CA HIS A 170 10.03 -0.12 -9.45
C HIS A 170 10.45 -1.46 -10.08
N PHE A 171 11.65 -1.95 -9.77
CA PHE A 171 12.08 -3.28 -10.18
C PHE A 171 11.13 -4.36 -9.65
N MET A 172 10.81 -4.35 -8.36
CA MET A 172 9.88 -5.32 -7.77
C MET A 172 8.47 -5.22 -8.35
N LYS A 173 7.98 -4.01 -8.64
CA LYS A 173 6.68 -3.81 -9.31
C LYS A 173 6.66 -4.35 -10.74
N SER A 174 7.79 -4.37 -11.43
CA SER A 174 7.89 -4.92 -12.79
C SER A 174 7.92 -6.46 -12.82
N GLN A 175 8.13 -7.12 -11.67
CA GLN A 175 8.15 -8.58 -11.56
C GLN A 175 6.74 -9.16 -11.41
N ASP A 176 6.50 -10.31 -12.02
CA ASP A 176 5.26 -11.09 -11.79
C ASP A 176 5.43 -12.02 -10.59
N LEU A 177 5.35 -11.44 -9.39
CA LEU A 177 5.54 -12.18 -8.14
C LEU A 177 4.49 -13.28 -7.93
N ALA A 178 3.31 -13.13 -8.52
CA ALA A 178 2.27 -14.15 -8.45
C ALA A 178 2.69 -15.43 -9.17
N ASN A 179 3.40 -15.33 -10.29
CA ASN A 179 3.93 -16.49 -11.03
C ASN A 179 5.22 -17.06 -10.40
N MET A 180 5.94 -16.31 -9.57
CA MET A 180 7.10 -16.78 -8.80
C MET A 180 6.71 -17.52 -7.50
N ASN A 181 5.41 -17.67 -7.25
CA ASN A 181 4.86 -18.29 -6.05
C ASN A 181 5.29 -19.76 -5.91
N VAL A 182 5.65 -20.14 -4.67
CA VAL A 182 6.05 -21.51 -4.29
C VAL A 182 4.95 -22.24 -3.50
N GLY A 183 3.84 -21.60 -3.23
CA GLY A 183 2.71 -22.19 -2.48
C GLY A 183 1.73 -22.92 -3.40
N SER A 184 1.28 -24.11 -3.01
CA SER A 184 0.33 -24.90 -3.79
C SER A 184 -1.13 -24.53 -3.58
N ALA A 185 -1.52 -24.15 -2.35
CA ALA A 185 -2.91 -23.82 -2.00
C ALA A 185 -3.11 -22.33 -1.68
N VAL A 186 -2.09 -21.68 -1.08
CA VAL A 186 -2.07 -20.24 -0.79
C VAL A 186 -0.83 -19.65 -1.43
N PRO A 187 -0.98 -18.64 -2.32
CA PRO A 187 0.16 -17.96 -2.90
C PRO A 187 1.13 -17.49 -1.81
N SER A 188 2.39 -17.87 -1.93
CA SER A 188 3.41 -17.51 -0.94
C SER A 188 4.77 -17.27 -1.59
N MET A 189 5.50 -16.30 -1.04
CA MET A 189 6.84 -15.89 -1.43
C MET A 189 7.83 -16.26 -0.33
N THR A 190 9.06 -16.62 -0.70
CA THR A 190 10.15 -16.90 0.24
C THR A 190 11.31 -15.91 0.06
N THR A 191 12.11 -15.76 1.12
CA THR A 191 13.33 -14.95 1.06
C THR A 191 14.34 -15.52 0.04
N GLU A 192 14.38 -16.84 -0.13
CA GLU A 192 15.25 -17.51 -1.09
C GLU A 192 14.89 -17.14 -2.53
N VAL A 193 13.59 -17.17 -2.88
CA VAL A 193 13.11 -16.74 -4.20
C VAL A 193 13.47 -15.27 -4.45
N LEU A 194 13.14 -14.39 -3.50
CA LEU A 194 13.44 -12.96 -3.63
C LEU A 194 14.94 -12.69 -3.78
N ASN A 195 15.76 -13.27 -2.92
CA ASN A 195 17.22 -13.04 -2.96
C ASN A 195 17.87 -13.52 -4.27
N ASN A 196 17.28 -14.50 -4.96
CA ASN A 196 17.81 -15.06 -6.20
C ASN A 196 17.21 -14.45 -7.49
N ILE A 197 16.33 -13.46 -7.40
CA ILE A 197 15.84 -12.74 -8.59
C ILE A 197 17.03 -12.07 -9.29
N PRO A 198 17.29 -12.39 -10.56
CA PRO A 198 18.38 -11.76 -11.31
C PRO A 198 18.08 -10.28 -11.55
N ILE A 199 19.10 -9.45 -11.47
CA ILE A 199 19.00 -8.01 -11.61
C ILE A 199 20.31 -7.41 -12.13
N ASP A 200 20.20 -6.46 -13.05
CA ASP A 200 21.35 -5.67 -13.48
C ASP A 200 21.66 -4.60 -12.45
N ILE A 201 22.91 -4.52 -12.02
CA ILE A 201 23.38 -3.60 -10.99
C ILE A 201 24.22 -2.50 -11.63
N PRO A 202 23.63 -1.33 -11.91
CA PRO A 202 24.39 -0.20 -12.44
C PRO A 202 25.34 0.38 -11.39
N PRO A 203 26.32 1.20 -11.83
CA PRO A 203 27.16 2.00 -10.93
C PRO A 203 26.32 2.92 -10.03
N GLN A 204 26.82 3.22 -8.83
CA GLN A 204 26.12 4.05 -7.84
C GLN A 204 25.65 5.40 -8.40
N GLU A 205 26.42 6.01 -9.28
CA GLU A 205 26.09 7.30 -9.92
C GLU A 205 24.79 7.24 -10.73
N VAL A 206 24.45 6.09 -11.29
CA VAL A 206 23.19 5.90 -12.04
C VAL A 206 22.02 5.86 -11.06
N PHE A 207 22.16 5.17 -9.93
CA PHE A 207 21.15 5.18 -8.85
C PHE A 207 20.94 6.61 -8.31
N ASP A 208 22.02 7.35 -8.04
CA ASP A 208 21.94 8.71 -7.51
C ASP A 208 21.25 9.66 -8.50
N ARG A 209 21.53 9.52 -9.78
CA ARG A 209 20.85 10.29 -10.84
C ARG A 209 19.38 9.96 -10.95
N PHE A 210 19.03 8.67 -10.88
CA PHE A 210 17.63 8.23 -10.90
C PHE A 210 16.87 8.75 -9.69
N GLU A 211 17.45 8.59 -8.49
CA GLU A 211 16.89 9.12 -7.23
C GLU A 211 16.57 10.61 -7.36
N ASN A 212 17.53 11.41 -7.84
CA ASN A 212 17.34 12.84 -8.05
C ASN A 212 16.25 13.16 -9.10
N ALA A 213 16.14 12.36 -10.15
CA ALA A 213 15.14 12.55 -11.19
C ALA A 213 13.71 12.29 -10.70
N VAL A 214 13.53 11.30 -9.81
CA VAL A 214 12.20 10.92 -9.31
C VAL A 214 11.84 11.56 -7.97
N ALA A 215 12.80 12.13 -7.22
CA ALA A 215 12.59 12.68 -5.88
C ALA A 215 11.44 13.70 -5.84
N SER A 216 11.36 14.60 -6.81
CA SER A 216 10.29 15.61 -6.88
C SER A 216 8.89 14.98 -7.07
N LEU A 217 8.80 13.84 -7.77
CA LEU A 217 7.54 13.12 -8.00
C LEU A 217 7.06 12.47 -6.70
N TYR A 218 7.97 11.85 -5.96
CA TYR A 218 7.66 11.23 -4.66
C TYR A 218 7.31 12.27 -3.60
N ASN A 219 8.08 13.35 -3.48
CA ASN A 219 7.78 14.43 -2.53
C ASN A 219 6.41 15.07 -2.78
N LYS A 220 5.96 15.16 -4.04
CA LYS A 220 4.64 15.70 -4.37
C LYS A 220 3.51 14.73 -4.04
N LYS A 221 3.76 13.43 -4.09
CA LYS A 221 2.78 12.39 -3.73
C LYS A 221 2.49 12.36 -2.22
N GLU A 222 3.41 12.85 -1.39
CA GLU A 222 3.32 12.88 0.07
C GLU A 222 2.61 14.14 0.61
N GLN A 223 2.32 15.14 -0.22
CA GLN A 223 1.60 16.37 0.14
C GLN A 223 0.08 16.22 0.00
#